data_814018e9102b8bf37f9228a98178fcbc
#
_entry.id   814018e9102b8bf37f9228a98178fcbc
#
_cell.length_a   1.000
_cell.length_b   1.000
_cell.length_c   1.000
_cell.angle_alpha   90.00
_cell.angle_beta   90.00
_cell.angle_gamma   90.00
#
_symmetry.space_group_name_H-M   'P 1'
#
loop_
_entity.id
_entity.type
_entity.pdbx_description
1 polymer ?
#
loop_
_entity_poly.entity_id
_entity_poly.type
_entity_poly.pdbx_seq_one_letter_code
_entity_poly.pdbx_strand_id
1 'polypeptide(L)'
;MERNHYIHYTAADLLDDGPFLDSMQHPTEQSEDFWARLEKEDSDFAKELHMARSFLKIVAVSPQKQMTDDEVGILWERISYQVAVEKKARRGKKRLIFLRVASIAACISMLVLSSYFVFSLIAFYEESSFYSLASISQPDHSDDIQLVLSKGQKVVMDGKESKLHYKKGGKIAINSGTAQADEEGGAGYNQLIVPSGKRSFITFSDGTRIAVNANTRVVYPTEFAAHRREIYVNGEVYLQVSPDKTRPFIVKTNRMEVEVLGTKFNVSAYDSAEEQSVVLVSGKVKVDTHKHPEKVLNPNDMLTYDDQGNELRINTVDVSEYISWVEGYYCFEREKIEVIIEKLSQYY
;
A
#
# COMPACT_ATOMS: atom_id res chain seq x y z
N MET A 1 -45.38 5.85 -43.20
CA MET A 1 -44.78 4.62 -42.64
C MET A 1 -44.13 4.97 -41.30
N GLU A 2 -44.50 4.26 -40.22
CA GLU A 2 -43.93 4.50 -38.90
C GLU A 2 -42.56 3.82 -38.78
N ARG A 3 -41.52 4.59 -38.51
CA ARG A 3 -40.11 4.20 -38.45
C ARG A 3 -39.83 3.01 -37.50
N ASN A 4 -40.41 3.04 -36.28
CA ASN A 4 -40.13 2.05 -35.25
C ASN A 4 -40.71 0.64 -35.53
N HIS A 5 -41.54 0.52 -36.53
CA HIS A 5 -42.20 -0.74 -36.88
C HIS A 5 -41.25 -1.70 -37.62
N TYR A 6 -40.34 -1.17 -38.43
CA TYR A 6 -39.51 -1.98 -39.34
C TYR A 6 -38.13 -2.41 -38.80
N ILE A 7 -37.63 -1.82 -37.71
CA ILE A 7 -36.27 -2.06 -37.21
C ILE A 7 -36.04 -3.54 -36.82
N HIS A 8 -37.08 -4.28 -36.48
CA HIS A 8 -36.96 -5.68 -36.09
C HIS A 8 -37.43 -6.65 -37.18
N TYR A 9 -37.81 -6.16 -38.34
CA TYR A 9 -38.28 -7.00 -39.43
C TYR A 9 -37.13 -7.80 -40.05
N THR A 10 -37.37 -9.08 -40.24
CA THR A 10 -36.52 -9.95 -41.04
C THR A 10 -36.86 -9.82 -42.54
N ALA A 11 -36.01 -10.34 -43.42
CA ALA A 11 -36.29 -10.37 -44.85
C ALA A 11 -37.63 -11.06 -45.18
N ALA A 12 -37.99 -12.07 -44.39
CA ALA A 12 -39.26 -12.76 -44.54
C ALA A 12 -40.46 -11.87 -44.16
N ASP A 13 -40.34 -11.13 -43.06
CA ASP A 13 -41.37 -10.20 -42.60
C ASP A 13 -41.57 -9.05 -43.63
N LEU A 14 -40.49 -8.56 -44.24
CA LEU A 14 -40.54 -7.56 -45.30
C LEU A 14 -41.21 -8.09 -46.57
N LEU A 15 -40.97 -9.35 -46.93
CA LEU A 15 -41.60 -9.98 -48.09
C LEU A 15 -43.09 -10.29 -47.91
N ASP A 16 -43.59 -10.28 -46.68
CA ASP A 16 -44.98 -10.45 -46.32
C ASP A 16 -45.70 -9.12 -46.04
N ASP A 17 -44.93 -8.00 -46.01
CA ASP A 17 -45.42 -6.64 -45.74
C ASP A 17 -45.92 -5.97 -47.02
N GLY A 18 -47.24 -5.74 -47.10
CA GLY A 18 -47.88 -5.09 -48.26
C GLY A 18 -47.33 -3.72 -48.62
N PRO A 19 -47.13 -2.80 -47.65
CA PRO A 19 -46.49 -1.50 -47.89
C PRO A 19 -45.09 -1.56 -48.44
N PHE A 20 -44.27 -2.54 -48.00
CA PHE A 20 -42.94 -2.76 -48.54
C PHE A 20 -42.98 -3.23 -49.99
N LEU A 21 -43.82 -4.24 -50.28
CA LEU A 21 -44.00 -4.79 -51.62
C LEU A 21 -44.48 -3.74 -52.63
N ASP A 22 -45.44 -2.93 -52.23
CA ASP A 22 -45.96 -1.84 -53.05
C ASP A 22 -44.86 -0.78 -53.34
N SER A 23 -44.07 -0.42 -52.32
CA SER A 23 -42.94 0.52 -52.47
C SER A 23 -41.83 -0.01 -53.38
N MET A 24 -41.67 -1.33 -53.47
CA MET A 24 -40.69 -1.97 -54.38
C MET A 24 -41.23 -2.13 -55.80
N GLN A 25 -42.53 -2.27 -55.98
CA GLN A 25 -43.20 -2.38 -57.29
C GLN A 25 -43.45 -0.99 -57.91
N HIS A 26 -43.80 -0.04 -57.08
CA HIS A 26 -44.14 1.35 -57.48
C HIS A 26 -43.29 2.36 -56.69
N PRO A 27 -41.95 2.47 -56.94
CA PRO A 27 -41.08 3.33 -56.19
C PRO A 27 -41.44 4.79 -56.33
N THR A 28 -41.52 5.49 -55.19
CA THR A 28 -41.68 6.94 -55.12
C THR A 28 -40.45 7.55 -54.42
N GLU A 29 -40.16 8.80 -54.70
CA GLU A 29 -39.02 9.50 -54.10
C GLU A 29 -39.12 9.44 -52.55
N GLN A 30 -40.31 9.53 -51.97
CA GLN A 30 -40.56 9.42 -50.52
C GLN A 30 -40.29 8.01 -49.98
N SER A 31 -40.65 6.95 -50.73
CA SER A 31 -40.40 5.58 -50.32
C SER A 31 -38.95 5.19 -50.42
N GLU A 32 -38.24 5.65 -51.46
CA GLU A 32 -36.80 5.42 -51.62
C GLU A 32 -35.98 6.12 -50.50
N ASP A 33 -36.31 7.37 -50.18
CA ASP A 33 -35.69 8.10 -49.11
C ASP A 33 -35.93 7.43 -47.73
N PHE A 34 -37.12 6.92 -47.50
CA PHE A 34 -37.49 6.19 -46.26
C PHE A 34 -36.61 4.96 -46.07
N TRP A 35 -36.54 4.08 -47.07
CA TRP A 35 -35.73 2.89 -47.00
C TRP A 35 -34.23 3.16 -46.92
N ALA A 36 -33.76 4.18 -47.64
CA ALA A 36 -32.36 4.59 -47.63
C ALA A 36 -31.91 5.13 -46.26
N ARG A 37 -32.81 5.79 -45.51
CA ARG A 37 -32.51 6.24 -44.13
C ARG A 37 -32.45 5.06 -43.18
N LEU A 38 -33.41 4.14 -43.22
CA LEU A 38 -33.40 2.94 -42.36
C LEU A 38 -32.15 2.06 -42.62
N GLU A 39 -31.74 1.95 -43.89
CA GLU A 39 -30.55 1.20 -44.29
C GLU A 39 -29.26 1.79 -43.70
N LYS A 40 -29.17 3.12 -43.55
CA LYS A 40 -28.02 3.81 -42.94
C LYS A 40 -27.99 3.75 -41.41
N GLU A 41 -29.12 3.69 -40.77
CA GLU A 41 -29.25 3.77 -39.30
C GLU A 41 -29.03 2.44 -38.61
N ASP A 42 -29.39 1.32 -39.22
CA ASP A 42 -29.22 -0.02 -38.65
C ASP A 42 -28.57 -1.00 -39.63
N SER A 43 -27.36 -1.43 -39.28
CA SER A 43 -26.56 -2.32 -40.13
C SER A 43 -27.10 -3.74 -40.22
N ASP A 44 -27.90 -4.18 -39.25
CA ASP A 44 -28.50 -5.51 -39.26
C ASP A 44 -29.81 -5.50 -40.06
N PHE A 45 -30.62 -4.47 -39.94
CA PHE A 45 -31.78 -4.24 -40.80
C PHE A 45 -31.38 -4.03 -42.26
N ALA A 46 -30.26 -3.29 -42.52
CA ALA A 46 -29.74 -3.11 -43.89
C ALA A 46 -29.50 -4.44 -44.61
N LYS A 47 -29.05 -5.48 -43.92
CA LYS A 47 -28.82 -6.82 -44.47
C LYS A 47 -30.14 -7.54 -44.82
N GLU A 48 -31.11 -7.42 -43.92
CA GLU A 48 -32.42 -7.99 -44.13
C GLU A 48 -33.14 -7.31 -45.33
N LEU A 49 -33.06 -5.99 -45.41
CA LEU A 49 -33.60 -5.20 -46.52
C LEU A 49 -32.92 -5.56 -47.85
N HIS A 50 -31.58 -5.71 -47.85
CA HIS A 50 -30.83 -6.11 -49.03
C HIS A 50 -31.22 -7.52 -49.51
N MET A 51 -31.45 -8.46 -48.58
CA MET A 51 -31.92 -9.81 -48.86
C MET A 51 -33.33 -9.80 -49.48
N ALA A 52 -34.27 -9.04 -48.90
CA ALA A 52 -35.61 -8.94 -49.44
C ALA A 52 -35.62 -8.32 -50.82
N ARG A 53 -34.88 -7.24 -51.08
CA ARG A 53 -34.72 -6.62 -52.40
C ARG A 53 -34.10 -7.57 -53.45
N SER A 54 -33.08 -8.35 -53.02
CA SER A 54 -32.42 -9.30 -53.92
C SER A 54 -33.38 -10.44 -54.30
N PHE A 55 -34.18 -10.92 -53.35
CA PHE A 55 -35.21 -11.92 -53.62
C PHE A 55 -36.25 -11.42 -54.62
N LEU A 56 -36.80 -10.22 -54.42
CA LEU A 56 -37.75 -9.60 -55.35
C LEU A 56 -37.17 -9.41 -56.76
N LYS A 57 -35.86 -9.05 -56.88
CA LYS A 57 -35.20 -8.96 -58.17
C LYS A 57 -35.11 -10.30 -58.88
N ILE A 58 -34.82 -11.38 -58.17
CA ILE A 58 -34.74 -12.74 -58.72
C ILE A 58 -36.12 -13.22 -59.21
N VAL A 59 -37.15 -12.94 -58.40
CA VAL A 59 -38.53 -13.27 -58.74
C VAL A 59 -39.05 -12.45 -59.94
N ALA A 60 -38.73 -11.17 -60.03
CA ALA A 60 -39.17 -10.28 -61.09
C ALA A 60 -38.48 -10.56 -62.47
N VAL A 61 -37.29 -11.18 -62.47
CA VAL A 61 -36.57 -11.54 -63.73
C VAL A 61 -37.08 -12.83 -64.38
N SER A 62 -38.01 -13.59 -63.71
CA SER A 62 -38.61 -14.80 -64.29
C SER A 62 -40.03 -14.52 -64.80
N PRO A 63 -40.20 -14.11 -66.10
CA PRO A 63 -41.54 -13.94 -66.65
C PRO A 63 -42.16 -15.28 -66.83
N GLN A 64 -43.30 -15.51 -66.14
CA GLN A 64 -44.29 -16.55 -66.44
C GLN A 64 -44.01 -18.02 -66.06
N LYS A 65 -43.19 -18.30 -65.05
CA LYS A 65 -43.28 -19.58 -64.35
C LYS A 65 -43.68 -19.34 -62.90
N GLN A 66 -44.93 -19.60 -62.54
CA GLN A 66 -45.32 -19.72 -61.14
C GLN A 66 -44.48 -20.84 -60.55
N MET A 67 -43.55 -20.44 -59.60
CA MET A 67 -42.80 -21.43 -58.85
C MET A 67 -43.76 -22.30 -58.06
N THR A 68 -43.54 -23.58 -58.09
CA THR A 68 -44.31 -24.52 -57.27
C THR A 68 -43.92 -24.37 -55.82
N ASP A 69 -44.81 -24.67 -54.88
CA ASP A 69 -44.53 -24.61 -53.44
C ASP A 69 -43.29 -25.40 -53.06
N ASP A 70 -42.96 -26.49 -53.77
CA ASP A 70 -41.72 -27.25 -53.59
C ASP A 70 -40.42 -26.47 -54.00
N GLU A 71 -40.50 -25.73 -55.11
CA GLU A 71 -39.36 -24.89 -55.57
C GLU A 71 -39.07 -23.71 -54.61
N VAL A 72 -40.15 -23.15 -54.04
CA VAL A 72 -40.01 -22.09 -52.98
C VAL A 72 -39.45 -22.70 -51.71
N GLY A 73 -39.84 -23.90 -51.30
CA GLY A 73 -39.33 -24.63 -50.16
C GLY A 73 -37.84 -24.93 -50.29
N ILE A 74 -37.38 -25.41 -51.44
CA ILE A 74 -35.97 -25.70 -51.71
C ILE A 74 -35.11 -24.41 -51.66
N LEU A 75 -35.63 -23.29 -52.18
CA LEU A 75 -34.96 -22.02 -52.14
C LEU A 75 -34.80 -21.47 -50.70
N TRP A 76 -35.88 -21.62 -49.91
CA TRP A 76 -35.92 -21.26 -48.50
C TRP A 76 -34.92 -22.07 -47.66
N GLU A 77 -34.84 -23.36 -47.91
CA GLU A 77 -33.91 -24.25 -47.23
C GLU A 77 -32.44 -23.86 -47.54
N ARG A 78 -32.11 -23.54 -48.79
CA ARG A 78 -30.80 -23.06 -49.17
C ARG A 78 -30.41 -21.73 -48.50
N ILE A 79 -31.32 -20.75 -48.48
CA ILE A 79 -31.08 -19.46 -47.86
C ILE A 79 -30.94 -19.63 -46.36
N SER A 80 -31.80 -20.37 -45.71
CA SER A 80 -31.74 -20.61 -44.26
C SER A 80 -30.47 -21.35 -43.86
N TYR A 81 -29.98 -22.29 -44.66
CA TYR A 81 -28.74 -22.99 -44.45
C TYR A 81 -27.52 -22.06 -44.51
N GLN A 82 -27.46 -21.17 -45.52
CA GLN A 82 -26.37 -20.19 -45.64
C GLN A 82 -26.33 -19.19 -44.48
N VAL A 83 -27.47 -18.69 -44.06
CA VAL A 83 -27.61 -17.80 -42.90
C VAL A 83 -27.18 -18.49 -41.61
N ALA A 84 -27.55 -19.78 -41.44
CA ALA A 84 -27.15 -20.57 -40.26
C ALA A 84 -25.62 -20.81 -40.21
N VAL A 85 -24.99 -21.07 -41.35
CA VAL A 85 -23.54 -21.26 -41.49
C VAL A 85 -22.78 -19.96 -41.15
N GLU A 86 -23.23 -18.81 -41.65
CA GLU A 86 -22.63 -17.52 -41.32
C GLU A 86 -22.78 -17.13 -39.85
N LYS A 87 -23.99 -17.37 -39.25
CA LYS A 87 -24.19 -17.15 -37.81
C LYS A 87 -23.26 -18.02 -36.95
N LYS A 88 -23.04 -19.27 -37.36
CA LYS A 88 -22.12 -20.18 -36.64
C LYS A 88 -20.67 -19.74 -36.75
N ALA A 89 -20.22 -19.25 -37.93
CA ALA A 89 -18.88 -18.73 -38.14
C ALA A 89 -18.61 -17.43 -37.37
N ARG A 90 -19.60 -16.52 -37.31
CA ARG A 90 -19.48 -15.26 -36.50
C ARG A 90 -19.46 -15.52 -35.01
N ARG A 91 -20.22 -16.48 -34.49
CA ARG A 91 -20.18 -16.90 -33.08
C ARG A 91 -18.81 -17.49 -32.72
N GLY A 92 -18.21 -18.30 -33.57
CA GLY A 92 -16.88 -18.84 -33.41
C GLY A 92 -15.81 -17.76 -33.31
N LYS A 93 -15.80 -16.75 -34.19
CA LYS A 93 -14.85 -15.62 -34.16
C LYS A 93 -15.01 -14.78 -32.90
N LYS A 94 -16.22 -14.43 -32.48
CA LYS A 94 -16.48 -13.68 -31.25
C LYS A 94 -15.99 -14.44 -30.00
N ARG A 95 -16.21 -15.77 -29.96
CA ARG A 95 -15.71 -16.61 -28.85
C ARG A 95 -14.19 -16.66 -28.80
N LEU A 96 -13.54 -16.71 -29.95
CA LEU A 96 -12.07 -16.75 -30.03
C LEU A 96 -11.45 -15.40 -29.62
N ILE A 97 -12.06 -14.28 -30.00
CA ILE A 97 -11.63 -12.93 -29.56
C ILE A 97 -11.83 -12.79 -28.04
N PHE A 98 -13.00 -13.22 -27.53
CA PHE A 98 -13.27 -13.20 -26.08
C PHE A 98 -12.24 -14.03 -25.30
N LEU A 99 -11.91 -15.24 -25.76
CA LEU A 99 -10.90 -16.07 -25.10
C LEU A 99 -9.50 -15.43 -25.15
N ARG A 100 -9.13 -14.77 -26.23
CA ARG A 100 -7.85 -14.04 -26.32
C ARG A 100 -7.79 -12.83 -25.37
N VAL A 101 -8.87 -12.06 -25.30
CA VAL A 101 -8.95 -10.92 -24.36
C VAL A 101 -8.95 -11.41 -22.91
N ALA A 102 -9.70 -12.49 -22.62
CA ALA A 102 -9.71 -13.10 -21.29
C ALA A 102 -8.33 -13.66 -20.89
N SER A 103 -7.59 -14.27 -21.82
CA SER A 103 -6.23 -14.76 -21.54
C SER A 103 -5.24 -13.63 -21.27
N ILE A 104 -5.32 -12.52 -22.01
CA ILE A 104 -4.48 -11.32 -21.76
C ILE A 104 -4.81 -10.73 -20.40
N ALA A 105 -6.09 -10.58 -20.07
CA ALA A 105 -6.52 -10.08 -18.76
C ALA A 105 -6.05 -10.99 -17.61
N ALA A 106 -6.11 -12.33 -17.79
CA ALA A 106 -5.58 -13.28 -16.82
C ALA A 106 -4.06 -13.17 -16.64
N CYS A 107 -3.31 -12.99 -17.73
CA CYS A 107 -1.86 -12.76 -17.66
C CYS A 107 -1.50 -11.47 -16.91
N ILE A 108 -2.22 -10.36 -17.20
CA ILE A 108 -2.00 -9.09 -16.52
C ILE A 108 -2.33 -9.23 -15.02
N SER A 109 -3.46 -9.88 -14.67
CA SER A 109 -3.81 -10.09 -13.27
C SER A 109 -2.79 -10.96 -12.52
N MET A 110 -2.25 -12.01 -13.16
CA MET A 110 -1.16 -12.80 -12.59
C MET A 110 0.11 -11.97 -12.38
N LEU A 111 0.49 -11.11 -13.32
CA LEU A 111 1.66 -10.24 -13.16
C LEU A 111 1.48 -9.25 -12.00
N VAL A 112 0.30 -8.65 -11.86
CA VAL A 112 -0.01 -7.75 -10.75
C VAL A 112 0.01 -8.50 -9.42
N LEU A 113 -0.59 -9.70 -9.34
CA LEU A 113 -0.58 -10.52 -8.13
C LEU A 113 0.83 -11.00 -7.77
N SER A 114 1.63 -11.42 -8.75
CA SER A 114 3.02 -11.82 -8.50
C SER A 114 3.89 -10.66 -8.05
N SER A 115 3.72 -9.47 -8.64
CA SER A 115 4.39 -8.24 -8.21
C SER A 115 4.01 -7.85 -6.79
N TYR A 116 2.72 -7.91 -6.45
CA TYR A 116 2.24 -7.67 -5.09
C TYR A 116 2.81 -8.70 -4.10
N PHE A 117 2.84 -9.98 -4.48
CA PHE A 117 3.38 -11.05 -3.64
C PHE A 117 4.89 -10.88 -3.42
N VAL A 118 5.67 -10.56 -4.47
CA VAL A 118 7.11 -10.27 -4.34
C VAL A 118 7.34 -9.04 -3.46
N PHE A 119 6.56 -7.97 -3.65
CA PHE A 119 6.63 -6.78 -2.80
C PHE A 119 6.32 -7.10 -1.32
N SER A 120 5.28 -7.89 -1.08
CA SER A 120 4.91 -8.37 0.26
C SER A 120 5.99 -9.25 0.90
N LEU A 121 6.63 -10.13 0.12
CA LEU A 121 7.76 -10.92 0.60
C LEU A 121 8.97 -10.05 0.97
N ILE A 122 9.33 -9.08 0.15
CA ILE A 122 10.46 -8.16 0.42
C ILE A 122 10.17 -7.38 1.71
N ALA A 123 8.96 -6.83 1.87
CA ALA A 123 8.55 -6.12 3.08
C ALA A 123 8.62 -7.01 4.33
N PHE A 124 8.18 -8.26 4.22
CA PHE A 124 8.25 -9.25 5.31
C PHE A 124 9.70 -9.61 5.68
N TYR A 125 10.59 -9.78 4.69
CA TYR A 125 12.01 -10.06 4.93
C TYR A 125 12.73 -8.88 5.59
N GLU A 126 12.44 -7.63 5.21
CA GLU A 126 13.01 -6.46 5.90
C GLU A 126 12.57 -6.40 7.37
N GLU A 127 11.31 -6.66 7.65
CA GLU A 127 10.78 -6.64 9.01
C GLU A 127 11.34 -7.76 9.89
N SER A 128 11.43 -8.99 9.37
CA SER A 128 11.99 -10.13 10.11
C SER A 128 13.49 -9.96 10.41
N SER A 129 14.25 -9.35 9.50
CA SER A 129 15.67 -9.04 9.70
C SER A 129 15.88 -8.02 10.80
N PHE A 130 15.02 -7.01 10.90
CA PHE A 130 15.09 -5.97 11.93
C PHE A 130 14.85 -6.55 13.34
N TYR A 131 13.82 -7.37 13.50
CA TYR A 131 13.53 -8.04 14.79
C TYR A 131 14.60 -9.07 15.18
N SER A 132 15.16 -9.80 14.22
CA SER A 132 16.21 -10.78 14.51
C SER A 132 17.49 -10.11 15.01
N LEU A 133 17.87 -8.96 14.43
CA LEU A 133 19.02 -8.17 14.91
C LEU A 133 18.74 -7.53 16.27
N ALA A 134 17.53 -7.10 16.51
CA ALA A 134 17.11 -6.59 17.80
C ALA A 134 17.17 -7.65 18.91
N SER A 135 16.97 -8.93 18.60
CA SER A 135 16.95 -10.04 19.56
C SER A 135 18.31 -10.73 19.78
N ILE A 136 19.26 -10.65 18.82
CA ILE A 136 20.46 -11.52 18.78
C ILE A 136 21.62 -11.04 19.66
N SER A 137 21.70 -9.78 20.05
CA SER A 137 22.84 -9.33 20.85
C SER A 137 22.40 -8.88 22.23
N GLN A 138 22.50 -9.77 23.21
CA GLN A 138 22.73 -9.27 24.58
C GLN A 138 24.07 -8.49 24.54
N PRO A 139 24.10 -7.27 25.07
CA PRO A 139 25.36 -6.53 25.14
C PRO A 139 26.39 -7.35 25.92
N ASP A 140 27.61 -7.48 25.38
CA ASP A 140 28.76 -7.74 26.23
C ASP A 140 28.68 -6.77 27.39
N HIS A 141 28.84 -7.26 28.61
CA HIS A 141 28.89 -6.42 29.82
C HIS A 141 30.10 -5.48 29.71
N SER A 142 29.93 -4.41 28.99
CA SER A 142 30.90 -3.35 28.86
C SER A 142 30.42 -2.15 29.65
N ASP A 143 31.33 -1.60 30.49
CA ASP A 143 31.06 -0.38 31.23
C ASP A 143 31.08 0.86 30.35
N ASP A 144 31.44 0.73 29.06
CA ASP A 144 31.58 1.83 28.11
C ASP A 144 30.50 1.86 27.05
N ILE A 145 30.17 3.06 26.55
CA ILE A 145 29.24 3.25 25.46
C ILE A 145 29.84 2.62 24.20
N GLN A 146 29.07 1.79 23.51
CA GLN A 146 29.51 1.09 22.31
C GLN A 146 28.61 1.43 21.11
N LEU A 147 29.26 1.76 19.99
CA LEU A 147 28.61 1.84 18.67
C LEU A 147 29.09 0.64 17.86
N VAL A 148 28.16 -0.26 17.53
CA VAL A 148 28.42 -1.39 16.63
C VAL A 148 27.88 -1.00 15.25
N LEU A 149 28.79 -0.93 14.29
CA LEU A 149 28.47 -0.57 12.91
C LEU A 149 27.93 -1.79 12.14
N SER A 150 27.26 -1.54 11.05
CA SER A 150 26.58 -2.56 10.21
C SER A 150 27.51 -3.70 9.75
N LYS A 151 28.82 -3.42 9.60
CA LYS A 151 29.85 -4.42 9.23
C LYS A 151 30.47 -5.13 10.45
N GLY A 152 29.92 -4.93 11.66
CA GLY A 152 30.40 -5.56 12.89
C GLY A 152 31.58 -4.84 13.56
N GLN A 153 32.07 -3.73 13.01
CA GLN A 153 33.09 -2.93 13.67
C GLN A 153 32.52 -2.31 14.94
N LYS A 154 33.22 -2.46 16.08
CA LYS A 154 32.85 -1.83 17.36
C LYS A 154 33.68 -0.58 17.59
N VAL A 155 33.03 0.50 17.93
CA VAL A 155 33.65 1.75 18.37
C VAL A 155 33.27 1.97 19.83
N VAL A 156 34.26 1.95 20.72
CA VAL A 156 34.08 2.19 22.15
C VAL A 156 34.27 3.68 22.43
N MET A 157 33.36 4.24 23.22
CA MET A 157 33.38 5.66 23.56
C MET A 157 33.51 5.84 25.08
N ASP A 158 34.67 6.37 25.48
CA ASP A 158 34.96 6.66 26.88
C ASP A 158 34.13 7.86 27.38
N GLY A 159 33.86 7.88 28.69
CA GLY A 159 33.15 8.98 29.34
C GLY A 159 31.69 8.69 29.68
N LYS A 160 31.08 9.64 30.40
CA LYS A 160 29.69 9.52 30.85
C LYS A 160 28.69 9.89 29.77
N GLU A 161 29.13 10.64 28.75
CA GLU A 161 28.29 11.09 27.63
C GLU A 161 29.02 10.92 26.31
N SER A 162 28.25 10.53 25.27
CA SER A 162 28.74 10.54 23.88
C SER A 162 27.76 11.27 22.95
N LYS A 163 28.31 11.83 21.88
CA LYS A 163 27.55 12.54 20.85
C LYS A 163 27.86 11.94 19.48
N LEU A 164 26.87 11.46 18.82
CA LEU A 164 26.95 10.89 17.47
C LEU A 164 26.24 11.82 16.49
N HIS A 165 26.93 12.19 15.44
CA HIS A 165 26.36 13.06 14.41
C HIS A 165 26.49 12.42 13.03
N TYR A 166 25.38 11.99 12.48
CA TYR A 166 25.28 11.40 11.16
C TYR A 166 25.22 12.49 10.09
N LYS A 167 26.17 12.46 9.16
CA LYS A 167 26.21 13.34 7.99
C LYS A 167 25.65 12.59 6.77
N LYS A 168 25.18 13.34 5.76
CA LYS A 168 24.83 12.73 4.48
C LYS A 168 26.03 11.97 3.91
N GLY A 169 25.80 10.77 3.37
CA GLY A 169 26.85 9.92 2.80
C GLY A 169 27.52 8.98 3.80
N GLY A 170 26.83 8.62 4.91
CA GLY A 170 27.29 7.56 5.83
C GLY A 170 28.41 7.94 6.79
N LYS A 171 28.85 9.18 6.82
CA LYS A 171 29.92 9.63 7.75
C LYS A 171 29.37 9.92 9.13
N ILE A 172 30.01 9.36 10.16
CA ILE A 172 29.65 9.54 11.56
C ILE A 172 30.75 10.34 12.26
N ALA A 173 30.39 11.50 12.80
CA ALA A 173 31.27 12.24 13.70
C ALA A 173 30.92 11.87 15.15
N ILE A 174 31.96 11.52 15.93
CA ILE A 174 31.84 11.10 17.32
C ILE A 174 32.57 12.16 18.21
N ASN A 175 31.91 12.62 19.26
CA ASN A 175 32.50 13.53 20.26
C ASN A 175 33.29 14.72 19.66
N SER A 176 32.60 15.57 18.89
CA SER A 176 33.19 16.80 18.30
C SER A 176 34.27 16.58 17.24
N GLY A 177 34.35 15.40 16.63
CA GLY A 177 35.16 15.20 15.42
C GLY A 177 36.49 14.49 15.60
N THR A 178 36.77 13.90 16.76
CA THR A 178 38.01 13.16 17.01
C THR A 178 38.04 11.73 16.48
N ALA A 179 36.88 11.14 16.24
CA ALA A 179 36.77 9.84 15.58
C ALA A 179 35.79 9.94 14.40
N GLN A 180 36.20 9.47 13.25
CA GLN A 180 35.33 9.31 12.08
C GLN A 180 35.17 7.81 11.81
N ALA A 181 33.94 7.34 11.77
CA ALA A 181 33.65 6.03 11.24
C ALA A 181 33.04 6.25 9.84
N ASP A 182 33.68 5.72 8.82
CA ASP A 182 33.16 5.75 7.46
C ASP A 182 32.31 4.50 7.24
N GLU A 183 31.02 4.69 7.07
CA GLU A 183 30.15 3.66 6.52
C GLU A 183 30.08 3.88 5.00
N GLU A 184 30.81 3.07 4.24
CA GLU A 184 30.57 2.96 2.81
C GLU A 184 29.17 2.38 2.63
N GLY A 185 28.28 3.14 1.98
CA GLY A 185 26.86 2.87 1.80
C GLY A 185 26.56 1.40 1.50
N GLY A 186 25.96 0.74 2.46
CA GLY A 186 25.44 -0.61 2.39
C GLY A 186 24.17 -0.70 3.22
N ALA A 187 23.22 -1.51 2.78
CA ALA A 187 22.04 -1.84 3.57
C ALA A 187 22.49 -2.58 4.85
N GLY A 188 22.31 -1.98 6.01
CA GLY A 188 22.67 -2.55 7.29
C GLY A 188 22.15 -1.72 8.47
N TYR A 189 22.34 -2.25 9.67
CA TYR A 189 21.87 -1.62 10.89
C TYR A 189 23.05 -1.34 11.81
N ASN A 190 23.03 -0.16 12.42
CA ASN A 190 23.90 0.22 13.52
C ASN A 190 23.20 -0.02 14.83
N GLN A 191 23.97 -0.27 15.85
CA GLN A 191 23.51 -0.47 17.21
C GLN A 191 24.28 0.41 18.16
N LEU A 192 23.58 1.26 18.90
CA LEU A 192 24.15 2.00 20.02
C LEU A 192 23.75 1.32 21.32
N ILE A 193 24.73 1.00 22.16
CA ILE A 193 24.56 0.41 23.48
C ILE A 193 25.08 1.40 24.51
N VAL A 194 24.21 1.84 25.39
CA VAL A 194 24.50 2.75 26.49
C VAL A 194 24.39 1.99 27.81
N PRO A 195 25.47 1.72 28.52
CA PRO A 195 25.45 1.01 29.78
C PRO A 195 24.90 1.86 30.93
N SER A 196 24.84 1.27 32.12
CA SER A 196 24.47 1.92 33.38
C SER A 196 25.30 3.18 33.63
N GLY A 197 24.68 4.21 34.20
CA GLY A 197 25.33 5.46 34.58
C GLY A 197 25.84 6.35 33.43
N LYS A 198 25.48 6.02 32.19
CA LYS A 198 25.91 6.78 31.00
C LYS A 198 24.70 7.18 30.15
N ARG A 199 24.92 8.13 29.22
CA ARG A 199 23.93 8.57 28.26
C ARG A 199 24.57 8.95 26.92
N SER A 200 23.80 8.93 25.85
CA SER A 200 24.28 9.28 24.53
C SER A 200 23.28 10.15 23.78
N PHE A 201 23.79 10.90 22.80
CA PHE A 201 22.98 11.75 21.93
C PHE A 201 23.25 11.39 20.47
N ILE A 202 22.20 11.16 19.70
CA ILE A 202 22.29 10.90 18.26
C ILE A 202 21.63 12.07 17.53
N THR A 203 22.29 12.58 16.50
CA THR A 203 21.68 13.48 15.53
C THR A 203 21.77 12.83 14.17
N PHE A 204 20.64 12.53 13.58
CA PHE A 204 20.54 11.94 12.25
C PHE A 204 20.67 12.99 11.15
N SER A 205 20.94 12.53 9.93
CA SER A 205 21.13 13.41 8.75
C SER A 205 19.85 14.15 8.32
N ASP A 206 18.66 13.70 8.76
CA ASP A 206 17.37 14.37 8.57
C ASP A 206 17.09 15.47 9.62
N GLY A 207 18.00 15.65 10.59
CA GLY A 207 17.89 16.60 11.68
C GLY A 207 17.15 16.04 12.92
N THR A 208 16.67 14.82 12.90
CA THR A 208 16.08 14.14 14.07
C THR A 208 17.15 13.97 15.16
N ARG A 209 16.80 14.29 16.41
CA ARG A 209 17.68 14.16 17.57
C ARG A 209 17.10 13.18 18.57
N ILE A 210 17.95 12.31 19.10
CA ILE A 210 17.60 11.34 20.12
C ILE A 210 18.56 11.48 21.29
N ALA A 211 18.05 11.68 22.50
CA ALA A 211 18.78 11.42 23.73
C ALA A 211 18.51 9.96 24.14
N VAL A 212 19.56 9.25 24.51
CA VAL A 212 19.52 7.83 24.88
C VAL A 212 19.97 7.70 26.32
N ASN A 213 19.11 7.17 27.18
CA ASN A 213 19.36 7.01 28.62
C ASN A 213 20.22 5.77 28.92
N ALA A 214 20.56 5.60 30.19
CA ALA A 214 21.32 4.44 30.68
C ALA A 214 20.57 3.12 30.42
N ASN A 215 21.32 2.02 30.39
CA ASN A 215 20.79 0.67 30.15
C ASN A 215 19.91 0.57 28.89
N THR A 216 20.26 1.34 27.86
CA THR A 216 19.46 1.47 26.65
C THR A 216 20.22 1.00 25.42
N ARG A 217 19.52 0.28 24.58
CA ARG A 217 19.97 -0.18 23.27
C ARG A 217 19.07 0.39 22.19
N VAL A 218 19.67 1.02 21.18
CA VAL A 218 18.98 1.57 20.02
C VAL A 218 19.57 0.92 18.77
N VAL A 219 18.71 0.31 17.95
CA VAL A 219 19.09 -0.24 16.63
C VAL A 219 18.42 0.63 15.55
N TYR A 220 19.18 1.03 14.57
CA TYR A 220 18.72 1.92 13.50
C TYR A 220 19.48 1.64 12.20
N PRO A 221 18.85 1.85 11.03
CA PRO A 221 19.50 1.62 9.75
C PRO A 221 20.62 2.66 9.50
N THR A 222 21.60 2.29 8.71
CA THR A 222 22.65 3.19 8.24
C THR A 222 22.08 4.37 7.46
N GLU A 223 20.99 4.16 6.73
CA GLU A 223 20.21 5.16 6.03
C GLU A 223 18.71 4.82 6.12
N PHE A 224 17.89 5.81 6.43
CA PHE A 224 16.43 5.61 6.50
C PHE A 224 15.86 5.34 5.10
N ALA A 225 14.86 4.44 5.04
CA ALA A 225 14.15 4.13 3.82
C ALA A 225 13.43 5.36 3.22
N ALA A 226 13.16 5.32 1.92
CA ALA A 226 12.55 6.43 1.21
C ALA A 226 11.10 6.74 1.65
N HIS A 227 10.41 5.79 2.26
CA HIS A 227 8.99 5.90 2.62
C HIS A 227 8.73 5.91 4.13
N ARG A 228 9.72 5.56 4.97
CA ARG A 228 9.59 5.53 6.44
C ARG A 228 10.95 5.65 7.12
N ARG A 229 10.96 6.07 8.38
CA ARG A 229 12.14 6.16 9.25
C ARG A 229 11.88 5.30 10.47
N GLU A 230 12.65 4.25 10.68
CA GLU A 230 12.41 3.27 11.76
C GLU A 230 13.62 3.11 12.65
N ILE A 231 13.38 2.99 13.94
CA ILE A 231 14.38 2.57 14.93
C ILE A 231 13.75 1.55 15.88
N TYR A 232 14.57 0.68 16.44
CA TYR A 232 14.17 -0.21 17.55
C TYR A 232 14.81 0.28 18.84
N VAL A 233 14.06 0.23 19.93
CA VAL A 233 14.49 0.68 21.24
C VAL A 233 14.16 -0.40 22.29
N ASN A 234 15.18 -0.74 23.08
CA ASN A 234 15.03 -1.42 24.37
C ASN A 234 15.71 -0.52 25.41
N GLY A 235 14.94 0.13 26.27
CA GLY A 235 15.40 1.14 27.22
C GLY A 235 14.62 2.44 27.12
N GLU A 236 15.27 3.56 27.43
CA GLU A 236 14.62 4.88 27.44
C GLU A 236 15.27 5.86 26.49
N VAL A 237 14.43 6.54 25.69
CA VAL A 237 14.84 7.54 24.72
C VAL A 237 13.92 8.75 24.72
N TYR A 238 14.50 9.93 24.58
CA TYR A 238 13.75 11.15 24.28
C TYR A 238 14.05 11.58 22.85
N LEU A 239 13.00 11.80 22.08
CA LEU A 239 13.08 12.08 20.66
C LEU A 239 12.58 13.49 20.33
N GLN A 240 13.32 14.18 19.47
CA GLN A 240 12.91 15.39 18.78
C GLN A 240 12.93 15.09 17.28
N VAL A 241 11.82 14.58 16.77
CA VAL A 241 11.72 14.13 15.39
C VAL A 241 11.51 15.31 14.45
N SER A 242 12.34 15.40 13.40
CA SER A 242 12.17 16.38 12.33
C SER A 242 10.87 16.18 11.58
N PRO A 243 10.07 17.24 11.34
CA PRO A 243 8.81 17.14 10.64
C PRO A 243 8.97 16.62 9.21
N ASP A 244 8.30 15.52 8.89
CA ASP A 244 8.21 14.97 7.54
C ASP A 244 6.90 14.19 7.42
N LYS A 245 5.91 14.76 6.71
CA LYS A 245 4.59 14.15 6.52
C LYS A 245 4.58 12.99 5.53
N THR A 246 5.62 12.88 4.70
CA THR A 246 5.73 11.86 3.65
C THR A 246 6.45 10.61 4.15
N ARG A 247 7.24 10.72 5.21
CA ARG A 247 8.00 9.64 5.81
C ARG A 247 7.77 9.62 7.33
N PRO A 248 6.81 8.84 7.83
CA PRO A 248 6.61 8.68 9.27
C PRO A 248 7.88 8.19 9.94
N PHE A 249 8.07 8.58 11.21
CA PHE A 249 9.11 8.07 12.08
C PHE A 249 8.47 7.08 13.05
N ILE A 250 9.01 5.87 13.10
CA ILE A 250 8.47 4.76 13.86
C ILE A 250 9.50 4.30 14.89
N VAL A 251 9.12 4.33 16.14
CA VAL A 251 9.89 3.70 17.23
C VAL A 251 9.25 2.36 17.52
N LYS A 252 9.98 1.28 17.27
CA LYS A 252 9.57 -0.09 17.58
C LYS A 252 10.16 -0.53 18.92
N THR A 253 9.36 -1.18 19.73
CA THR A 253 9.78 -1.85 20.94
C THR A 253 9.36 -3.33 20.87
N ASN A 254 9.62 -4.10 21.89
CA ASN A 254 9.13 -5.49 21.95
C ASN A 254 7.61 -5.61 22.18
N ARG A 255 6.92 -4.52 22.62
CA ARG A 255 5.50 -4.56 22.98
C ARG A 255 4.62 -3.56 22.27
N MET A 256 5.21 -2.53 21.63
CA MET A 256 4.44 -1.48 20.94
C MET A 256 5.21 -0.81 19.80
N GLU A 257 4.48 -0.20 18.90
CA GLU A 257 4.99 0.69 17.87
C GLU A 257 4.46 2.11 18.08
N VAL A 258 5.35 3.09 17.96
CA VAL A 258 5.06 4.51 18.19
C VAL A 258 5.35 5.27 16.91
N GLU A 259 4.30 5.75 16.22
CA GLU A 259 4.39 6.45 14.95
C GLU A 259 4.18 7.96 15.11
N VAL A 260 5.06 8.76 14.49
CA VAL A 260 5.00 10.23 14.53
C VAL A 260 5.39 10.85 13.18
N LEU A 261 4.96 12.10 12.93
CA LEU A 261 5.31 12.86 11.73
C LEU A 261 6.23 14.07 12.00
N GLY A 262 6.52 14.38 13.28
CA GLY A 262 7.31 15.54 13.69
C GLY A 262 6.90 15.97 15.10
N THR A 263 7.50 15.34 16.09
CA THR A 263 6.97 15.30 17.46
C THR A 263 8.11 15.26 18.45
N LYS A 264 7.90 15.77 19.66
CA LYS A 264 8.79 15.61 20.81
C LYS A 264 8.10 14.72 21.82
N PHE A 265 8.74 13.60 22.19
CA PHE A 265 8.17 12.61 23.09
C PHE A 265 9.25 11.77 23.76
N ASN A 266 8.91 11.15 24.88
CA ASN A 266 9.75 10.19 25.58
C ASN A 266 9.14 8.78 25.44
N VAL A 267 9.99 7.79 25.27
CA VAL A 267 9.62 6.36 25.28
C VAL A 267 10.48 5.67 26.32
N SER A 268 9.84 5.03 27.30
CA SER A 268 10.46 4.14 28.28
C SER A 268 9.97 2.71 28.01
N ALA A 269 10.86 1.86 27.49
CA ALA A 269 10.53 0.54 26.97
C ALA A 269 11.62 -0.48 27.35
N TYR A 270 11.98 -0.56 28.63
CA TYR A 270 12.89 -1.59 29.13
C TYR A 270 12.21 -2.96 29.09
N ASP A 271 12.88 -3.97 28.54
CA ASP A 271 12.36 -5.33 28.49
C ASP A 271 12.18 -5.95 29.90
N SER A 272 12.99 -5.51 30.87
CA SER A 272 12.91 -5.93 32.26
C SER A 272 11.78 -5.27 33.06
N ALA A 273 11.22 -4.16 32.57
CA ALA A 273 10.14 -3.46 33.26
C ALA A 273 8.79 -4.13 33.01
N GLU A 274 7.92 -4.09 34.03
CA GLU A 274 6.54 -4.59 33.89
C GLU A 274 5.75 -3.77 32.88
N GLU A 275 5.95 -2.45 32.88
CA GLU A 275 5.22 -1.52 32.03
C GLU A 275 6.15 -0.79 31.05
N GLN A 276 5.64 -0.49 29.88
CA GLN A 276 6.26 0.45 28.92
C GLN A 276 5.42 1.71 28.85
N SER A 277 6.06 2.86 28.60
CA SER A 277 5.34 4.13 28.55
C SER A 277 5.79 5.03 27.41
N VAL A 278 4.86 5.89 26.98
CA VAL A 278 5.08 6.96 26.00
C VAL A 278 4.54 8.25 26.55
N VAL A 279 5.36 9.27 26.69
CA VAL A 279 4.96 10.62 27.15
C VAL A 279 5.10 11.61 26.02
N LEU A 280 4.01 12.28 25.68
CA LEU A 280 3.99 13.26 24.59
C LEU A 280 4.24 14.68 25.12
N VAL A 281 5.30 15.31 24.61
CA VAL A 281 5.66 16.71 24.93
C VAL A 281 5.01 17.68 23.95
N SER A 282 5.10 17.43 22.65
CA SER A 282 4.52 18.30 21.63
C SER A 282 4.29 17.57 20.32
N GLY A 283 3.22 17.90 19.61
CA GLY A 283 2.83 17.28 18.35
C GLY A 283 1.73 16.26 18.52
N LYS A 284 1.81 15.13 17.82
CA LYS A 284 0.89 13.96 17.93
C LYS A 284 1.67 12.68 17.86
N VAL A 285 1.26 11.71 18.64
CA VAL A 285 1.81 10.35 18.68
C VAL A 285 0.67 9.36 18.46
N LYS A 286 0.88 8.40 17.57
CA LYS A 286 0.02 7.23 17.41
C LYS A 286 0.76 6.01 18.01
N VAL A 287 0.08 5.28 18.90
CA VAL A 287 0.63 4.07 19.55
C VAL A 287 -0.21 2.87 19.17
N ASP A 288 0.46 1.82 18.69
CA ASP A 288 -0.10 0.50 18.44
C ASP A 288 0.57 -0.53 19.36
N THR A 289 -0.21 -1.24 20.16
CA THR A 289 0.24 -2.31 21.06
C THR A 289 -0.08 -3.69 20.51
N HIS A 290 -0.58 -3.78 19.26
CA HIS A 290 -1.02 -5.00 18.57
C HIS A 290 -2.15 -5.78 19.27
N LYS A 291 -2.41 -5.51 20.56
CA LYS A 291 -3.47 -6.15 21.36
C LYS A 291 -4.66 -5.23 21.62
N HIS A 292 -4.47 -3.93 21.54
CA HIS A 292 -5.50 -2.92 21.72
C HIS A 292 -5.70 -2.09 20.47
N PRO A 293 -6.86 -1.43 20.29
CA PRO A 293 -7.04 -0.44 19.23
C PRO A 293 -6.01 0.68 19.34
N GLU A 294 -5.48 1.13 18.20
CA GLU A 294 -4.53 2.24 18.12
C GLU A 294 -4.99 3.44 18.96
N LYS A 295 -4.07 4.09 19.66
CA LYS A 295 -4.30 5.28 20.48
C LYS A 295 -3.53 6.47 19.91
N VAL A 296 -4.19 7.62 19.94
CA VAL A 296 -3.57 8.91 19.58
C VAL A 296 -3.46 9.75 20.83
N LEU A 297 -2.24 10.19 21.16
CA LEU A 297 -1.93 11.02 22.30
C LEU A 297 -1.95 12.50 21.93
N ASN A 298 -2.34 13.33 22.90
CA ASN A 298 -2.20 14.79 22.87
C ASN A 298 -1.04 15.23 23.78
N PRO A 299 -0.51 16.44 23.64
CA PRO A 299 0.51 16.96 24.55
C PRO A 299 0.12 16.82 26.03
N ASN A 300 1.08 16.40 26.84
CA ASN A 300 0.97 16.05 28.26
C ASN A 300 0.23 14.71 28.54
N ASP A 301 -0.17 13.95 27.51
CA ASP A 301 -0.64 12.59 27.75
C ASP A 301 0.55 11.64 27.95
N MET A 302 0.42 10.74 28.89
CA MET A 302 1.24 9.56 29.09
C MET A 302 0.38 8.32 28.84
N LEU A 303 0.80 7.48 27.90
CA LEU A 303 0.28 6.12 27.74
C LEU A 303 1.20 5.17 28.49
N THR A 304 0.62 4.29 29.30
CA THR A 304 1.29 3.17 29.97
C THR A 304 0.68 1.87 29.49
N TYR A 305 1.51 0.91 29.13
CA TYR A 305 1.10 -0.41 28.66
C TYR A 305 1.79 -1.52 29.47
N ASP A 306 0.97 -2.32 30.15
CA ASP A 306 1.33 -3.58 30.79
C ASP A 306 0.89 -4.75 29.90
N ASP A 307 1.86 -5.44 29.29
CA ASP A 307 1.59 -6.57 28.41
C ASP A 307 1.11 -7.84 29.17
N GLN A 308 1.58 -8.04 30.40
CA GLN A 308 1.21 -9.19 31.22
C GLN A 308 -0.21 -9.05 31.79
N GLY A 309 -0.51 -7.87 32.32
CA GLY A 309 -1.85 -7.49 32.79
C GLY A 309 -2.80 -7.18 31.62
N ASN A 310 -2.29 -7.06 30.40
CA ASN A 310 -3.03 -6.60 29.22
C ASN A 310 -3.81 -5.30 29.49
N GLU A 311 -3.16 -4.38 30.21
CA GLU A 311 -3.74 -3.12 30.63
C GLU A 311 -3.11 -1.93 29.90
N LEU A 312 -3.93 -1.07 29.32
CA LEU A 312 -3.50 0.16 28.66
C LEU A 312 -4.18 1.34 29.34
N ARG A 313 -3.38 2.27 29.88
CA ARG A 313 -3.85 3.47 30.58
C ARG A 313 -3.34 4.72 29.88
N ILE A 314 -4.13 5.77 29.88
CA ILE A 314 -3.72 7.10 29.42
C ILE A 314 -4.07 8.10 30.51
N ASN A 315 -3.05 8.85 30.99
CA ASN A 315 -3.18 9.86 32.01
C ASN A 315 -2.53 11.15 31.56
N THR A 316 -2.99 12.28 32.06
CA THR A 316 -2.31 13.58 31.88
C THR A 316 -1.24 13.74 32.95
N VAL A 317 -0.01 14.11 32.58
CA VAL A 317 1.15 14.19 33.46
C VAL A 317 1.91 15.51 33.28
N ASP A 318 2.76 15.85 34.24
CA ASP A 318 3.79 16.85 34.03
C ASP A 318 4.97 16.20 33.28
N VAL A 319 5.13 16.61 32.03
CA VAL A 319 6.17 16.04 31.16
C VAL A 319 7.60 16.27 31.69
N SER A 320 7.81 17.31 32.50
CA SER A 320 9.15 17.63 33.05
C SER A 320 9.72 16.50 33.91
N GLU A 321 8.88 15.75 34.63
CA GLU A 321 9.30 14.60 35.44
C GLU A 321 9.85 13.44 34.60
N TYR A 322 9.43 13.34 33.34
CA TYR A 322 9.78 12.25 32.43
C TYR A 322 10.92 12.59 31.47
N ILE A 323 11.27 13.87 31.32
CA ILE A 323 12.32 14.30 30.38
C ILE A 323 13.50 15.01 31.05
N SER A 324 13.45 15.27 32.37
CA SER A 324 14.51 15.95 33.14
C SER A 324 15.86 15.22 33.05
N TRP A 325 15.85 13.91 32.89
CA TRP A 325 17.05 13.09 32.71
C TRP A 325 17.89 13.48 31.50
N VAL A 326 17.27 14.07 30.45
CA VAL A 326 17.99 14.58 29.27
C VAL A 326 18.97 15.67 29.65
N GLU A 327 18.66 16.47 30.65
CA GLU A 327 19.52 17.53 31.21
C GLU A 327 20.45 17.03 32.34
N GLY A 328 20.30 15.76 32.76
CA GLY A 328 21.18 15.11 33.71
C GLY A 328 20.71 15.15 35.15
N TYR A 329 19.46 15.41 35.39
CA TYR A 329 18.84 15.29 36.70
C TYR A 329 17.51 14.56 36.63
N TYR A 330 17.07 13.97 37.75
CA TYR A 330 15.75 13.39 37.91
C TYR A 330 14.92 14.28 38.81
N CYS A 331 13.66 14.53 38.40
CA CYS A 331 12.68 15.25 39.18
C CYS A 331 11.62 14.25 39.67
N PHE A 332 11.35 14.27 40.96
CA PHE A 332 10.33 13.43 41.58
C PHE A 332 9.41 14.35 42.39
N GLU A 333 8.12 14.36 42.11
CA GLU A 333 7.14 15.12 42.85
C GLU A 333 6.16 14.18 43.55
N ARG A 334 6.27 14.08 44.87
CA ARG A 334 5.38 13.24 45.73
C ARG A 334 5.39 11.75 45.36
N GLU A 335 6.44 11.27 44.73
CA GLU A 335 6.60 9.87 44.38
C GLU A 335 6.93 9.01 45.60
N LYS A 336 6.48 7.73 45.58
CA LYS A 336 6.87 6.75 46.56
C LYS A 336 8.35 6.41 46.44
N ILE A 337 9.01 6.14 47.57
CA ILE A 337 10.44 5.84 47.59
C ILE A 337 10.77 4.59 46.75
N GLU A 338 9.86 3.62 46.68
CA GLU A 338 10.03 2.41 45.87
C GLU A 338 10.16 2.78 44.38
N VAL A 339 9.30 3.69 43.87
CA VAL A 339 9.31 4.18 42.48
C VAL A 339 10.59 4.97 42.18
N ILE A 340 11.05 5.80 43.17
CA ILE A 340 12.30 6.52 43.06
C ILE A 340 13.48 5.56 42.95
N ILE A 341 13.54 4.55 43.81
CA ILE A 341 14.61 3.55 43.80
C ILE A 341 14.59 2.76 42.50
N GLU A 342 13.44 2.37 41.97
CA GLU A 342 13.30 1.68 40.71
C GLU A 342 13.84 2.52 39.54
N LYS A 343 13.40 3.78 39.42
CA LYS A 343 13.91 4.70 38.38
C LYS A 343 15.42 4.91 38.49
N LEU A 344 15.96 5.07 39.71
CA LEU A 344 17.41 5.24 39.90
C LEU A 344 18.16 3.95 39.59
N SER A 345 17.62 2.76 39.91
CA SER A 345 18.28 1.49 39.59
C SER A 345 18.31 1.19 38.08
N GLN A 346 17.41 1.77 37.31
CA GLN A 346 17.48 1.73 35.85
C GLN A 346 18.63 2.59 35.29
N TYR A 347 19.00 3.65 36.02
CA TYR A 347 20.11 4.53 35.60
C TYR A 347 21.47 4.02 36.11
N TYR A 348 21.60 3.64 37.37
CA TYR A 348 22.81 3.17 38.04
C TYR A 348 22.96 1.65 38.05
#